data_71daf8d24d20487c606c77588046d760
#
_entry.id   71daf8d24d20487c606c77588046d760
#
_cell.length_a   1.000
_cell.length_b   1.000
_cell.length_c   1.000
_cell.angle_alpha   90.00
_cell.angle_beta   90.00
_cell.angle_gamma   90.00
#
_symmetry.space_group_name_H-M   'P 1'
#
loop_
_entity.id
_entity.type
_entity.pdbx_description
1 polymer ?
#
loop_
_entity_poly.entity_id
_entity_poly.type
_entity_poly.pdbx_seq_one_letter_code
_entity_poly.pdbx_strand_id
1 'polypeptide(L)'
;MAKEIERKFLVKSDGWRSEVSSSSDFLQAYVASGDDRSVRVRIMDGKRAKLTIKIGRELLARDEFEYEIPLGDAEEMANAAVGVVLQKTRHEVRHEGYTWEVDVYDGAYKGLVVAEVEVEDEGALPDIPDWIGEEITGDRRYSNMVMATEDLSGELCHGVPSAAR
;
A
#
# COMPACT_ATOMS: atom_id res chain seq x y z
N MET A 1 14.07 6.13 14.83
CA MET A 1 13.17 5.01 14.63
C MET A 1 11.74 5.51 14.63
N ALA A 2 10.99 5.22 13.58
CA ALA A 2 9.63 5.70 13.46
C ALA A 2 8.65 4.54 13.62
N LYS A 3 7.54 4.80 14.29
CA LYS A 3 6.46 3.83 14.42
C LYS A 3 5.34 4.24 13.48
N GLU A 4 4.94 3.32 12.62
CA GLU A 4 3.87 3.55 11.65
C GLU A 4 2.59 2.90 12.15
N ILE A 5 1.52 3.68 12.22
CA ILE A 5 0.18 3.21 12.59
C ILE A 5 -0.77 3.66 11.50
N GLU A 6 -1.35 2.73 10.76
CA GLU A 6 -2.25 3.09 9.68
C GLU A 6 -3.49 2.21 9.67
N ARG A 7 -4.58 2.77 9.16
CA ARG A 7 -5.83 2.06 8.96
C ARG A 7 -6.06 1.92 7.47
N LYS A 8 -6.65 0.81 7.08
CA LYS A 8 -6.80 0.44 5.67
C LYS A 8 -8.25 0.10 5.37
N PHE A 9 -8.71 0.51 4.20
CA PHE A 9 -10.12 0.36 3.80
C PHE A 9 -10.21 0.01 2.32
N LEU A 10 -11.28 -0.69 1.95
CA LEU A 10 -11.66 -0.79 0.56
C LEU A 10 -12.34 0.51 0.13
N VAL A 11 -12.32 0.82 -1.15
CA VAL A 11 -12.91 2.04 -1.70
C VAL A 11 -14.18 1.63 -2.46
N LYS A 12 -15.30 2.27 -2.14
CA LYS A 12 -16.60 1.86 -2.70
C LYS A 12 -17.11 2.73 -3.85
N SER A 13 -16.46 3.87 -4.12
CA SER A 13 -16.87 4.75 -5.21
C SER A 13 -15.71 5.64 -5.67
N ASP A 14 -15.92 6.40 -6.73
CA ASP A 14 -14.90 7.25 -7.34
C ASP A 14 -14.89 8.70 -6.83
N GLY A 15 -15.63 8.99 -5.76
CA GLY A 15 -15.75 10.36 -5.25
C GLY A 15 -14.42 11.01 -4.89
N TRP A 16 -13.41 10.23 -4.58
CA TRP A 16 -12.09 10.73 -4.24
C TRP A 16 -11.35 11.37 -5.43
N ARG A 17 -11.70 11.00 -6.67
CA ARG A 17 -10.93 11.41 -7.86
C ARG A 17 -10.88 12.91 -8.07
N SER A 18 -11.96 13.62 -7.74
CA SER A 18 -12.02 15.07 -7.90
C SER A 18 -11.25 15.82 -6.82
N GLU A 19 -10.80 15.12 -5.78
CA GLU A 19 -10.15 15.75 -4.63
C GLU A 19 -8.67 15.38 -4.50
N VAL A 20 -8.11 14.74 -5.52
CA VAL A 20 -6.70 14.33 -5.52
C VAL A 20 -5.78 15.55 -5.53
N SER A 21 -4.83 15.59 -4.59
CA SER A 21 -3.85 16.66 -4.51
C SER A 21 -2.54 16.30 -5.18
N SER A 22 -2.18 15.02 -5.22
CA SER A 22 -0.97 14.55 -5.90
C SER A 22 -1.10 13.07 -6.23
N SER A 23 -0.30 12.61 -7.20
CA SER A 23 -0.29 11.22 -7.62
C SER A 23 1.13 10.78 -7.97
N SER A 24 1.45 9.53 -7.69
CA SER A 24 2.73 8.93 -8.02
C SER A 24 2.56 7.48 -8.44
N ASP A 25 3.30 7.06 -9.45
CA ASP A 25 3.33 5.67 -9.87
C ASP A 25 4.36 4.92 -9.05
N PHE A 26 3.95 3.80 -8.45
CA PHE A 26 4.82 2.97 -7.63
C PHE A 26 4.99 1.59 -8.26
N LEU A 27 6.24 1.16 -8.30
CA LEU A 27 6.59 -0.23 -8.56
C LEU A 27 7.24 -0.73 -7.28
N GLN A 28 6.70 -1.80 -6.68
CA GLN A 28 7.16 -2.31 -5.40
C GLN A 28 7.56 -3.76 -5.50
N ALA A 29 8.72 -4.10 -4.95
CA ALA A 29 9.23 -5.45 -4.95
C ALA A 29 9.72 -5.80 -3.56
N TYR A 30 9.39 -7.00 -3.10
CA TYR A 30 9.90 -7.50 -1.83
C TYR A 30 11.12 -8.34 -2.08
N VAL A 31 12.24 -7.94 -1.50
CA VAL A 31 13.54 -8.61 -1.67
C VAL A 31 13.70 -9.72 -0.64
N ALA A 32 13.13 -9.54 0.53
CA ALA A 32 13.12 -10.52 1.60
C ALA A 32 11.90 -10.31 2.50
N SER A 33 11.37 -11.39 3.04
CA SER A 33 10.24 -11.31 3.96
C SER A 33 10.28 -12.46 4.96
N GLY A 34 9.76 -12.21 6.15
CA GLY A 34 9.63 -13.20 7.21
C GLY A 34 8.43 -12.88 8.07
N ASP A 35 8.26 -13.63 9.16
CA ASP A 35 7.09 -13.50 10.01
C ASP A 35 6.98 -12.13 10.67
N ASP A 36 8.11 -11.50 10.99
CA ASP A 36 8.13 -10.26 11.74
C ASP A 36 8.86 -9.12 11.03
N ARG A 37 9.22 -9.30 9.75
CA ARG A 37 9.95 -8.24 9.03
C ARG A 37 9.84 -8.40 7.53
N SER A 38 10.06 -7.28 6.84
CA SER A 38 10.11 -7.28 5.38
C SER A 38 11.14 -6.26 4.89
N VAL A 39 11.69 -6.53 3.71
CA VAL A 39 12.59 -5.62 3.01
C VAL A 39 11.98 -5.36 1.64
N ARG A 40 11.63 -4.10 1.39
CA ARG A 40 10.94 -3.69 0.16
C ARG A 40 11.72 -2.59 -0.55
N VAL A 41 11.78 -2.66 -1.88
CA VAL A 41 12.20 -1.54 -2.69
C VAL A 41 10.98 -0.96 -3.39
N ARG A 42 10.94 0.36 -3.50
CA ARG A 42 9.86 1.07 -4.21
C ARG A 42 10.51 2.03 -5.20
N ILE A 43 10.10 1.92 -6.46
CA ILE A 43 10.52 2.87 -7.49
C ILE A 43 9.34 3.79 -7.74
N MET A 44 9.58 5.10 -7.63
CA MET A 44 8.55 6.12 -7.74
C MET A 44 8.72 6.88 -9.05
N ASP A 45 7.68 6.84 -9.89
CA ASP A 45 7.63 7.55 -11.17
C ASP A 45 8.81 7.20 -12.10
N GLY A 46 9.42 6.03 -11.90
CA GLY A 46 10.57 5.60 -12.69
C GLY A 46 11.83 6.43 -12.48
N LYS A 47 11.87 7.28 -11.44
CA LYS A 47 12.95 8.24 -11.25
C LYS A 47 13.67 8.14 -9.92
N ARG A 48 12.95 7.79 -8.85
CA ARG A 48 13.50 7.75 -7.50
C ARG A 48 13.19 6.41 -6.88
N ALA A 49 13.98 6.01 -5.91
CA ALA A 49 13.78 4.73 -5.26
C ALA A 49 14.05 4.82 -3.77
N LYS A 50 13.33 4.00 -3.01
CA LYS A 50 13.48 3.89 -1.56
C LYS A 50 13.57 2.43 -1.17
N LEU A 51 14.38 2.18 -0.13
CA LEU A 51 14.45 0.89 0.54
C LEU A 51 13.70 1.04 1.85
N THR A 52 12.75 0.16 2.12
CA THR A 52 11.96 0.19 3.35
C THR A 52 12.10 -1.12 4.09
N ILE A 53 12.45 -1.05 5.37
CA ILE A 53 12.52 -2.20 6.25
C ILE A 53 11.47 -2.01 7.32
N LYS A 54 10.56 -2.98 7.46
CA LYS A 54 9.55 -2.97 8.51
C LYS A 54 9.82 -4.12 9.45
N ILE A 55 9.79 -3.84 10.75
CA ILE A 55 10.04 -4.83 11.79
C ILE A 55 8.90 -4.78 12.80
N GLY A 56 8.32 -5.94 13.10
CA GLY A 56 7.23 -6.07 14.05
C GLY A 56 6.17 -7.05 13.55
N ARG A 57 5.58 -7.80 14.47
CA ARG A 57 4.57 -8.80 14.11
C ARG A 57 3.18 -8.22 13.93
N GLU A 58 2.93 -7.05 14.56
CA GLU A 58 1.62 -6.41 14.48
C GLU A 58 1.45 -5.71 13.14
N LEU A 59 0.35 -6.02 12.45
CA LEU A 59 0.09 -5.43 11.14
C LEU A 59 -0.32 -3.95 11.22
N LEU A 60 -0.83 -3.52 12.38
CA LEU A 60 -1.28 -2.15 12.57
C LEU A 60 -0.14 -1.20 12.94
N ALA A 61 0.76 -1.63 13.83
CA ALA A 61 1.85 -0.80 14.34
C ALA A 61 3.18 -1.53 14.23
N ARG A 62 4.08 -1.02 13.40
CA ARG A 62 5.40 -1.61 13.18
C ARG A 62 6.45 -0.53 13.12
N ASP A 63 7.69 -0.90 13.44
CA ASP A 63 8.82 -0.01 13.23
C ASP A 63 9.16 0.03 11.76
N GLU A 64 9.42 1.21 11.24
CA GLU A 64 9.73 1.41 9.84
C GLU A 64 11.03 2.19 9.68
N PHE A 65 11.91 1.69 8.83
CA PHE A 65 13.16 2.35 8.44
C PHE A 65 13.13 2.55 6.94
N GLU A 66 13.32 3.77 6.49
CA GLU A 66 13.20 4.10 5.07
C GLU A 66 14.36 4.98 4.61
N TYR A 67 15.00 4.60 3.51
CA TYR A 67 16.14 5.29 2.97
C TYR A 67 16.05 5.41 1.46
N GLU A 68 16.45 6.55 0.92
CA GLU A 68 16.63 6.66 -0.52
C GLU A 68 17.83 5.84 -0.94
N ILE A 69 17.69 5.17 -2.10
CA ILE A 69 18.76 4.36 -2.70
C ILE A 69 18.88 4.72 -4.18
N PRO A 70 20.04 4.43 -4.80
CA PRO A 70 20.19 4.65 -6.24
C PRO A 70 19.16 3.86 -7.04
N LEU A 71 18.63 4.50 -8.10
CA LEU A 71 17.63 3.85 -8.96
C LEU A 71 18.16 2.54 -9.55
N GLY A 72 19.42 2.53 -10.00
CA GLY A 72 20.02 1.31 -10.57
C GLY A 72 20.04 0.16 -9.58
N ASP A 73 20.33 0.43 -8.30
CA ASP A 73 20.32 -0.61 -7.27
C ASP A 73 18.90 -1.13 -7.08
N ALA A 74 17.92 -0.23 -7.06
CA ALA A 74 16.52 -0.62 -6.89
C ALA A 74 16.05 -1.50 -8.06
N GLU A 75 16.44 -1.16 -9.27
CA GLU A 75 16.09 -1.96 -10.45
C GLU A 75 16.66 -3.36 -10.37
N GLU A 76 17.91 -3.48 -9.94
CA GLU A 76 18.55 -4.78 -9.76
C GLU A 76 17.85 -5.59 -8.65
N MET A 77 17.52 -4.94 -7.54
CA MET A 77 16.79 -5.58 -6.45
C MET A 77 15.41 -6.05 -6.89
N ALA A 78 14.72 -5.23 -7.70
CA ALA A 78 13.39 -5.59 -8.20
C ALA A 78 13.43 -6.83 -9.09
N ASN A 79 14.53 -7.03 -9.81
CA ASN A 79 14.72 -8.23 -10.63
C ASN A 79 14.88 -9.49 -9.78
N ALA A 80 15.23 -9.33 -8.52
CA ALA A 80 15.38 -10.43 -7.57
C ALA A 80 14.20 -10.54 -6.60
N ALA A 81 13.05 -9.99 -6.99
CA ALA A 81 11.87 -9.97 -6.14
C ALA A 81 11.38 -11.37 -5.77
N VAL A 82 10.92 -11.50 -4.54
CA VAL A 82 10.21 -12.70 -4.09
C VAL A 82 8.75 -12.52 -4.51
N GLY A 83 8.20 -13.47 -5.27
CA GLY A 83 6.82 -13.41 -5.76
C GLY A 83 6.65 -12.42 -6.90
N VAL A 84 5.53 -11.70 -6.90
CA VAL A 84 5.21 -10.76 -7.98
C VAL A 84 5.59 -9.33 -7.60
N VAL A 85 5.94 -8.54 -8.62
CA VAL A 85 6.18 -7.11 -8.44
C VAL A 85 4.84 -6.41 -8.47
N LEU A 86 4.58 -5.57 -7.46
CA LEU A 86 3.33 -4.82 -7.38
C LEU A 86 3.44 -3.50 -8.15
N GLN A 87 2.40 -3.17 -8.87
CA GLN A 87 2.30 -1.91 -9.59
C GLN A 87 1.05 -1.19 -9.14
N LYS A 88 1.17 0.08 -8.77
CA LYS A 88 0.01 0.86 -8.36
C LYS A 88 0.28 2.35 -8.56
N THR A 89 -0.80 3.12 -8.68
CA THR A 89 -0.73 4.58 -8.62
C THR A 89 -1.30 5.00 -7.28
N ARG A 90 -0.52 5.73 -6.51
CA ARG A 90 -0.95 6.27 -5.23
C ARG A 90 -1.41 7.70 -5.41
N HIS A 91 -2.65 7.97 -5.00
CA HIS A 91 -3.25 9.29 -5.05
C HIS A 91 -3.41 9.80 -3.62
N GLU A 92 -3.00 11.03 -3.37
CA GLU A 92 -3.20 11.64 -2.06
C GLU A 92 -4.47 12.49 -2.07
N VAL A 93 -5.30 12.29 -1.06
CA VAL A 93 -6.57 13.01 -0.90
C VAL A 93 -6.64 13.53 0.53
N ARG A 94 -6.72 14.85 0.69
CA ARG A 94 -6.84 15.45 2.01
C ARG A 94 -8.31 15.49 2.44
N HIS A 95 -8.56 15.09 3.68
CA HIS A 95 -9.91 15.08 4.22
C HIS A 95 -9.88 15.28 5.74
N GLU A 96 -10.46 16.38 6.20
CA GLU A 96 -10.62 16.67 7.63
C GLU A 96 -9.33 16.48 8.45
N GLY A 97 -8.25 17.10 7.98
CA GLY A 97 -6.96 17.10 8.66
C GLY A 97 -6.10 15.87 8.47
N TYR A 98 -6.60 14.86 7.78
CA TYR A 98 -5.83 13.65 7.47
C TYR A 98 -5.54 13.58 5.97
N THR A 99 -4.45 12.89 5.64
CA THR A 99 -4.12 12.58 4.25
C THR A 99 -4.44 11.12 3.99
N TRP A 100 -5.38 10.88 3.08
CA TRP A 100 -5.73 9.54 2.64
C TRP A 100 -4.91 9.19 1.41
N GLU A 101 -4.35 7.99 1.40
CA GLU A 101 -3.61 7.49 0.26
C GLU A 101 -4.45 6.44 -0.43
N VAL A 102 -4.87 6.73 -1.66
CA VAL A 102 -5.70 5.81 -2.45
C VAL A 102 -4.80 5.13 -3.46
N ASP A 103 -4.65 3.82 -3.30
CA ASP A 103 -3.82 3.00 -4.18
C ASP A 103 -4.71 2.30 -5.21
N VAL A 104 -4.54 2.69 -6.46
CA VAL A 104 -5.20 2.04 -7.60
C VAL A 104 -4.19 1.05 -8.19
N TYR A 105 -4.46 -0.23 -8.05
CA TYR A 105 -3.53 -1.26 -8.51
C TYR A 105 -3.63 -1.49 -10.00
N ASP A 106 -2.50 -1.87 -10.59
CA ASP A 106 -2.38 -2.27 -11.98
C ASP A 106 -1.66 -3.63 -12.03
N GLY A 107 -1.38 -4.13 -13.21
CA GLY A 107 -0.69 -5.42 -13.35
C GLY A 107 -1.50 -6.57 -12.75
N ALA A 108 -0.84 -7.37 -11.90
CA ALA A 108 -1.44 -8.57 -11.32
C ALA A 108 -2.71 -8.29 -10.50
N TYR A 109 -2.79 -7.12 -9.88
CA TYR A 109 -3.91 -6.76 -9.00
C TYR A 109 -4.82 -5.70 -9.61
N LYS A 110 -4.82 -5.58 -10.91
CA LYS A 110 -5.69 -4.62 -11.61
C LYS A 110 -7.15 -4.80 -11.19
N GLY A 111 -7.80 -3.70 -10.85
CA GLY A 111 -9.18 -3.69 -10.38
C GLY A 111 -9.32 -3.48 -8.88
N LEU A 112 -8.24 -3.67 -8.13
CA LEU A 112 -8.25 -3.46 -6.69
C LEU A 112 -7.94 -1.99 -6.38
N VAL A 113 -8.73 -1.37 -5.49
CA VAL A 113 -8.51 -0.02 -5.01
C VAL A 113 -8.58 -0.04 -3.49
N VAL A 114 -7.52 0.42 -2.84
CA VAL A 114 -7.38 0.39 -1.37
C VAL A 114 -7.01 1.78 -0.88
N ALA A 115 -7.58 2.20 0.24
CA ALA A 115 -7.22 3.47 0.85
C ALA A 115 -6.57 3.25 2.21
N GLU A 116 -5.55 4.03 2.52
CA GLU A 116 -4.86 4.00 3.79
C GLU A 116 -4.84 5.38 4.41
N VAL A 117 -4.89 5.45 5.73
CA VAL A 117 -4.72 6.68 6.46
C VAL A 117 -3.85 6.43 7.68
N GLU A 118 -2.80 7.25 7.84
CA GLU A 118 -1.94 7.16 9.01
C GLU A 118 -2.58 7.93 10.16
N VAL A 119 -2.60 7.32 11.34
CA VAL A 119 -3.22 7.88 12.52
C VAL A 119 -2.21 7.96 13.67
N GLU A 120 -2.52 8.79 14.67
CA GLU A 120 -1.60 9.10 15.76
C GLU A 120 -1.50 7.98 16.79
N ASP A 121 -2.54 7.15 16.92
CA ASP A 121 -2.50 5.99 17.82
C ASP A 121 -3.51 4.94 17.36
N GLU A 122 -3.43 3.74 17.96
CA GLU A 122 -4.26 2.61 17.52
C GLU A 122 -5.75 2.82 17.76
N GLY A 123 -6.12 3.68 18.67
CA GLY A 123 -7.52 4.00 18.95
C GLY A 123 -8.06 5.16 18.15
N ALA A 124 -7.21 5.86 17.40
CA ALA A 124 -7.63 7.02 16.65
C ALA A 124 -8.53 6.62 15.48
N LEU A 125 -9.65 7.35 15.31
CA LEU A 125 -10.58 7.13 14.20
C LEU A 125 -10.75 8.45 13.47
N PRO A 126 -10.20 8.60 12.27
CA PRO A 126 -10.36 9.82 11.48
C PRO A 126 -11.79 9.92 10.96
N ASP A 127 -12.17 11.13 10.53
CA ASP A 127 -13.43 11.30 9.83
C ASP A 127 -13.39 10.51 8.52
N ILE A 128 -14.41 9.71 8.27
CA ILE A 128 -14.44 8.76 7.16
C ILE A 128 -15.12 9.40 5.95
N PRO A 129 -14.41 9.59 4.82
CA PRO A 129 -15.03 10.12 3.60
C PRO A 129 -16.11 9.18 3.03
N ASP A 130 -17.06 9.76 2.29
CA ASP A 130 -18.17 9.01 1.72
C ASP A 130 -17.77 7.90 0.76
N TRP A 131 -16.61 8.02 0.14
CA TRP A 131 -16.13 7.04 -0.84
C TRP A 131 -15.41 5.85 -0.21
N ILE A 132 -15.24 5.83 1.11
CA ILE A 132 -14.61 4.73 1.84
C ILE A 132 -15.62 3.61 2.09
N GLY A 133 -15.19 2.38 1.86
CA GLY A 133 -15.98 1.19 2.08
C GLY A 133 -15.58 0.44 3.33
N GLU A 134 -15.54 -0.88 3.25
CA GLU A 134 -15.25 -1.76 4.38
C GLU A 134 -13.83 -1.57 4.90
N GLU A 135 -13.69 -1.51 6.22
CA GLU A 135 -12.36 -1.48 6.85
C GLU A 135 -11.72 -2.86 6.79
N ILE A 136 -10.48 -2.89 6.32
CA ILE A 136 -9.70 -4.12 6.17
C ILE A 136 -8.39 -4.05 6.97
N THR A 137 -8.31 -3.16 7.95
CA THR A 137 -7.14 -3.02 8.81
C THR A 137 -6.83 -4.36 9.48
N GLY A 138 -5.58 -4.81 9.35
CA GLY A 138 -5.16 -6.07 9.93
C GLY A 138 -5.56 -7.31 9.12
N ASP A 139 -6.30 -7.15 8.03
CA ASP A 139 -6.61 -8.27 7.14
C ASP A 139 -5.35 -8.62 6.34
N ARG A 140 -4.78 -9.76 6.64
CA ARG A 140 -3.52 -10.21 6.08
C ARG A 140 -3.53 -10.25 4.55
N ARG A 141 -4.67 -10.56 3.93
CA ARG A 141 -4.79 -10.67 2.48
C ARG A 141 -4.44 -9.37 1.76
N TYR A 142 -4.64 -8.22 2.41
CA TYR A 142 -4.40 -6.91 1.80
C TYR A 142 -3.05 -6.31 2.19
N SER A 143 -2.21 -7.05 2.91
CA SER A 143 -0.83 -6.65 3.11
C SER A 143 -0.09 -6.71 1.78
N ASN A 144 0.61 -5.64 1.41
CA ASN A 144 1.36 -5.65 0.15
C ASN A 144 2.40 -6.77 0.13
N MET A 145 3.02 -7.08 1.26
CA MET A 145 3.97 -8.18 1.34
C MET A 145 3.30 -9.50 0.99
N VAL A 146 2.12 -9.77 1.56
CA VAL A 146 1.39 -11.01 1.31
C VAL A 146 0.90 -11.04 -0.14
N MET A 147 0.36 -9.92 -0.63
CA MET A 147 -0.08 -9.82 -2.02
C MET A 147 1.06 -10.16 -2.99
N ALA A 148 2.26 -9.68 -2.71
CA ALA A 148 3.42 -9.93 -3.56
C ALA A 148 3.91 -11.37 -3.45
N THR A 149 4.01 -11.90 -2.22
CA THR A 149 4.67 -13.20 -1.99
C THR A 149 3.73 -14.39 -2.16
N GLU A 150 2.42 -14.21 -2.03
CA GLU A 150 1.45 -15.30 -2.11
C GLU A 150 0.52 -15.24 -3.33
N ASP A 151 0.62 -14.19 -4.13
CA ASP A 151 -0.20 -13.99 -5.34
C ASP A 151 -1.70 -14.29 -5.10
N LEU A 152 -2.34 -13.37 -4.39
CA LEU A 152 -3.77 -13.45 -4.09
C LEU A 152 -4.63 -12.75 -5.15
N SER A 153 -4.08 -12.50 -6.35
CA SER A 153 -4.79 -11.73 -7.38
C SER A 153 -6.12 -12.35 -7.78
N GLY A 154 -6.18 -13.66 -7.87
CA GLY A 154 -7.43 -14.37 -8.17
C GLY A 154 -8.49 -14.12 -7.11
N GLU A 155 -8.12 -14.16 -5.84
CA GLU A 155 -9.04 -13.95 -4.73
C GLU A 155 -9.45 -12.49 -4.59
N LEU A 156 -8.48 -11.57 -4.54
CA LEU A 156 -8.78 -10.17 -4.25
C LEU A 156 -9.46 -9.45 -5.40
N CYS A 157 -9.08 -9.74 -6.63
CA CYS A 157 -9.63 -9.05 -7.79
C CYS A 157 -10.97 -9.63 -8.24
N HIS A 158 -11.17 -10.93 -8.12
CA HIS A 158 -12.42 -11.58 -8.50
C HIS A 158 -13.45 -11.59 -7.37
N GLY A 159 -12.99 -11.52 -6.12
CA GLY A 159 -13.86 -11.45 -4.96
C GLY A 159 -14.33 -10.04 -4.62
N VAL A 160 -13.83 -9.02 -5.32
CA VAL A 160 -14.22 -7.64 -5.08
C VAL A 160 -15.68 -7.45 -5.48
N PRO A 161 -16.51 -6.77 -4.65
CA PRO A 161 -17.92 -6.53 -4.99
C PRO A 161 -18.06 -5.91 -6.37
N SER A 162 -19.09 -6.32 -7.10
CA SER A 162 -19.29 -5.86 -8.47
C SER A 162 -19.39 -4.36 -8.60
N ALA A 163 -19.82 -3.67 -7.57
CA ALA A 163 -19.87 -2.21 -7.56
C ALA A 163 -18.47 -1.59 -7.67
N ALA A 164 -17.44 -2.33 -7.34
CA ALA A 164 -16.06 -1.86 -7.42
C ALA A 164 -15.41 -2.19 -8.78
N ARG A 165 -16.17 -2.76 -9.68
CA ARG A 165 -15.67 -3.15 -11.00
C ARG A 165 -16.14 -2.18 -12.07
#